data_fee226b0f92ff7598e8f953bfdba0fdb
#
_entry.id   fee226b0f92ff7598e8f953bfdba0fdb
#
_cell.length_a   1.000
_cell.length_b   1.000
_cell.length_c   1.000
_cell.angle_alpha   90.00
_cell.angle_beta   90.00
_cell.angle_gamma   90.00
#
_symmetry.space_group_name_H-M   'P 1'
#
loop_
_entity.id
_entity.type
_entity.pdbx_description
1 polymer ?
#
loop_
_entity_poly.entity_id
_entity_poly.type
_entity_poly.pdbx_seq_one_letter_code
_entity_poly.pdbx_strand_id
1 'polypeptide(L)'
;MTLGRLGLPAPAARDDDALEVPHLRRNLLALGGDLGLFLIGLSFGSQSTVLPAFVASLGAPNVVVGAIPAVMTAGWFLPSLFVAGHTQALPRKLPFVLRYTIWERLPLLGLAFVAFFLAARAPALAQALVLLMLLLLTTVGGALMPAWLDVVGRSIPTRLRGRFFAAASVLGSVGGLGGGLATTYILATVPAPAGYGVCFLGGALFMALSFAALAATREPPAAPPAGAVPLAAHLRQVPGLLREEPNLAWFLLARGLAAFGAMASGFYTVYALRAWAAPAWEVGVFTTVLLLGQTVGNVVLGWLADRAGHRLVIIAGVAASVVANVLALLAPSLRTFLAVFVLYGVQVAAINVSWLPVLLEFAPTVELRPTYVGLGNTFLAPAAFAAPLLAGVAADRLGFGWTFAVSTLFGLIALALLVARVRDPRHAGAPSPP
;
A
#
# COMPACT_ATOMS: atom_id res chain seq x y z
N MET A 1 -3.67 -23.98 -60.75
CA MET A 1 -4.31 -24.50 -59.49
C MET A 1 -4.08 -23.43 -58.41
N THR A 2 -5.10 -22.70 -58.11
CA THR A 2 -5.14 -21.50 -57.27
C THR A 2 -5.24 -21.92 -55.82
N LEU A 3 -4.27 -21.54 -54.99
CA LEU A 3 -4.34 -21.68 -53.54
C LEU A 3 -5.30 -20.64 -52.97
N GLY A 4 -6.41 -21.13 -52.46
CA GLY A 4 -7.49 -20.35 -51.90
C GLY A 4 -7.09 -19.58 -50.63
N ARG A 5 -7.67 -18.41 -50.51
CA ARG A 5 -7.60 -17.44 -49.43
C ARG A 5 -7.93 -18.07 -48.08
N LEU A 6 -6.94 -18.22 -47.23
CA LEU A 6 -7.12 -18.33 -45.79
C LEU A 6 -7.48 -16.92 -45.29
N GLY A 7 -8.74 -16.76 -44.82
CA GLY A 7 -9.23 -15.53 -44.19
C GLY A 7 -8.55 -15.32 -42.85
N LEU A 8 -7.32 -14.83 -42.85
CA LEU A 8 -6.70 -14.25 -41.68
C LEU A 8 -7.36 -12.91 -41.41
N PRO A 9 -7.80 -12.62 -40.17
CA PRO A 9 -8.28 -11.28 -39.81
C PRO A 9 -7.15 -10.29 -40.13
N ALA A 10 -7.50 -9.17 -40.73
CA ALA A 10 -6.58 -8.08 -40.98
C ALA A 10 -5.80 -7.77 -39.69
N PRO A 11 -4.48 -7.52 -39.76
CA PRO A 11 -3.73 -7.10 -38.59
C PRO A 11 -4.43 -5.89 -37.99
N ALA A 12 -4.78 -6.00 -36.68
CA ALA A 12 -5.36 -4.90 -35.96
C ALA A 12 -4.54 -3.64 -36.25
N ALA A 13 -5.22 -2.55 -36.63
CA ALA A 13 -4.61 -1.28 -36.96
C ALA A 13 -3.53 -0.99 -35.92
N ARG A 14 -2.32 -0.75 -36.38
CA ARG A 14 -1.22 -0.32 -35.50
C ARG A 14 -1.69 0.92 -34.78
N ASP A 15 -1.63 0.87 -33.44
CA ASP A 15 -2.02 1.90 -32.46
C ASP A 15 -1.16 3.19 -32.59
N ASP A 16 -0.70 3.53 -33.78
CA ASP A 16 0.04 4.77 -34.08
C ASP A 16 -0.86 6.01 -33.93
N ASP A 17 -2.20 5.84 -34.03
CA ASP A 17 -3.19 6.89 -33.77
C ASP A 17 -3.35 7.23 -32.27
N ALA A 18 -2.80 6.41 -31.37
CA ALA A 18 -2.85 6.63 -29.93
C ALA A 18 -1.91 7.73 -29.41
N LEU A 19 -1.20 8.45 -30.28
CA LEU A 19 -0.34 9.59 -29.92
C LEU A 19 -1.08 10.89 -29.69
N GLU A 20 -2.34 10.98 -30.08
CA GLU A 20 -3.16 12.17 -29.96
C GLU A 20 -4.20 12.10 -28.84
N VAL A 21 -3.83 11.59 -27.65
CA VAL A 21 -4.67 11.83 -26.47
C VAL A 21 -4.64 13.33 -26.17
N PRO A 22 -5.78 14.04 -26.25
CA PRO A 22 -5.81 15.47 -26.01
C PRO A 22 -5.20 15.81 -24.65
N HIS A 23 -4.33 16.83 -24.62
CA HIS A 23 -3.70 17.29 -23.37
C HIS A 23 -2.76 16.29 -22.68
N LEU A 24 -2.17 15.30 -23.37
CA LEU A 24 -1.33 14.25 -22.79
C LEU A 24 -0.23 14.79 -21.87
N ARG A 25 0.57 15.77 -22.30
CA ARG A 25 1.64 16.36 -21.47
C ARG A 25 1.10 16.96 -20.15
N ARG A 26 -0.02 17.69 -20.26
CA ARG A 26 -0.68 18.29 -19.10
C ARG A 26 -1.17 17.20 -18.14
N ASN A 27 -1.81 16.16 -18.63
CA ASN A 27 -2.35 15.07 -17.83
C ASN A 27 -1.23 14.23 -17.18
N LEU A 28 -0.10 14.00 -17.87
CA LEU A 28 1.07 13.34 -17.30
C LEU A 28 1.64 14.13 -16.12
N LEU A 29 1.77 15.45 -16.23
CA LEU A 29 2.26 16.31 -15.16
C LEU A 29 1.25 16.45 -14.03
N ALA A 30 -0.04 16.63 -14.34
CA ALA A 30 -1.09 16.82 -13.36
C ALA A 30 -1.33 15.55 -12.51
N LEU A 31 -1.56 14.41 -13.16
CA LEU A 31 -1.81 13.14 -12.46
C LEU A 31 -0.52 12.60 -11.82
N GLY A 32 0.65 12.77 -12.45
CA GLY A 32 1.94 12.39 -11.87
C GLY A 32 2.32 13.25 -10.68
N GLY A 33 2.06 14.56 -10.77
CA GLY A 33 2.19 15.49 -9.64
C GLY A 33 1.21 15.16 -8.51
N ASP A 34 -0.06 14.87 -8.83
CA ASP A 34 -1.05 14.44 -7.85
C ASP A 34 -0.56 13.23 -7.06
N LEU A 35 -0.21 12.13 -7.72
CA LEU A 35 0.26 10.91 -7.08
C LEU A 35 1.56 11.12 -6.31
N GLY A 36 2.56 11.77 -6.91
CA GLY A 36 3.86 12.00 -6.27
C GLY A 36 3.74 12.88 -5.03
N LEU A 37 3.02 14.01 -5.11
CA LEU A 37 2.82 14.92 -3.98
C LEU A 37 1.95 14.29 -2.87
N PHE A 38 0.96 13.45 -3.23
CA PHE A 38 0.18 12.67 -2.28
C PHE A 38 1.08 11.73 -1.47
N LEU A 39 1.97 10.99 -2.13
CA LEU A 39 2.93 10.10 -1.46
C LEU A 39 3.90 10.86 -0.55
N ILE A 40 4.36 12.06 -0.96
CA ILE A 40 5.17 12.94 -0.11
C ILE A 40 4.37 13.36 1.12
N GLY A 41 3.10 13.77 0.95
CA GLY A 41 2.22 14.13 2.07
C GLY A 41 2.07 12.99 3.08
N LEU A 42 1.89 11.75 2.60
CA LEU A 42 1.81 10.57 3.46
C LEU A 42 3.10 10.28 4.23
N SER A 43 4.28 10.69 3.75
CA SER A 43 5.54 10.46 4.47
C SER A 43 5.62 11.23 5.80
N PHE A 44 5.02 12.43 5.87
CA PHE A 44 4.91 13.23 7.08
C PHE A 44 3.92 12.66 8.12
N GLY A 45 2.97 11.84 7.67
CA GLY A 45 2.04 11.06 8.48
C GLY A 45 2.25 9.56 8.31
N SER A 46 3.51 9.10 8.27
CA SER A 46 3.85 7.68 8.06
C SER A 46 3.12 6.78 9.04
N GLN A 47 2.34 5.85 8.52
CA GLN A 47 1.59 4.85 9.30
C GLN A 47 2.48 3.90 10.09
N SER A 48 3.76 3.81 9.73
CA SER A 48 4.71 2.86 10.32
C SER A 48 5.68 3.52 11.30
N THR A 49 5.78 4.86 11.26
CA THR A 49 6.76 5.59 12.08
C THR A 49 6.14 6.79 12.81
N VAL A 50 5.66 7.80 12.10
CA VAL A 50 5.19 9.07 12.68
C VAL A 50 3.90 8.87 13.48
N LEU A 51 2.89 8.22 12.89
CA LEU A 51 1.60 7.99 13.57
C LEU A 51 1.72 7.09 14.79
N PRO A 52 2.43 5.92 14.76
CA PRO A 52 2.68 5.13 15.95
C PRO A 52 3.40 5.89 17.06
N ALA A 53 4.43 6.69 16.70
CA ALA A 53 5.16 7.51 17.67
C ALA A 53 4.28 8.59 18.30
N PHE A 54 3.48 9.30 17.48
CA PHE A 54 2.54 10.31 17.97
C PHE A 54 1.53 9.71 18.94
N VAL A 55 0.85 8.63 18.55
CA VAL A 55 -0.16 7.98 19.40
C VAL A 55 0.46 7.43 20.67
N ALA A 56 1.66 6.84 20.60
CA ALA A 56 2.40 6.37 21.78
C ALA A 56 2.78 7.52 22.73
N SER A 57 3.12 8.72 22.20
CA SER A 57 3.43 9.91 23.00
C SER A 57 2.20 10.44 23.76
N LEU A 58 0.99 10.10 23.32
CA LEU A 58 -0.28 10.39 24.02
C LEU A 58 -0.59 9.38 25.14
N GLY A 59 0.32 8.44 25.45
CA GLY A 59 0.09 7.41 26.45
C GLY A 59 -0.86 6.30 25.99
N ALA A 60 -1.06 6.12 24.68
CA ALA A 60 -1.95 5.10 24.17
C ALA A 60 -1.43 3.68 24.45
N PRO A 61 -2.32 2.71 24.73
CA PRO A 61 -1.98 1.30 24.76
C PRO A 61 -1.58 0.82 23.35
N ASN A 62 -0.81 -0.27 23.31
CA ASN A 62 -0.28 -0.78 22.04
C ASN A 62 -1.40 -1.27 21.10
N VAL A 63 -2.56 -1.69 21.64
CA VAL A 63 -3.72 -2.04 20.80
C VAL A 63 -4.19 -0.86 19.94
N VAL A 64 -4.10 0.39 20.41
CA VAL A 64 -4.41 1.60 19.62
C VAL A 64 -3.36 1.83 18.55
N VAL A 65 -2.09 1.57 18.83
CA VAL A 65 -1.02 1.59 17.82
C VAL A 65 -1.29 0.55 16.73
N GLY A 66 -1.66 -0.67 17.10
CA GLY A 66 -2.06 -1.74 16.18
C GLY A 66 -3.33 -1.43 15.39
N ALA A 67 -4.22 -0.59 15.93
CA ALA A 67 -5.41 -0.14 15.21
C ALA A 67 -5.09 0.77 14.02
N ILE A 68 -3.95 1.45 14.00
CA ILE A 68 -3.54 2.34 12.88
C ILE A 68 -3.52 1.55 11.55
N PRO A 69 -2.66 0.54 11.36
CA PRO A 69 -2.64 -0.21 10.10
C PRO A 69 -3.93 -1.00 9.85
N ALA A 70 -4.62 -1.48 10.91
CA ALA A 70 -5.88 -2.19 10.78
C ALA A 70 -6.97 -1.31 10.18
N VAL A 71 -7.19 -0.13 10.73
CA VAL A 71 -8.19 0.84 10.25
C VAL A 71 -7.85 1.31 8.82
N MET A 72 -6.57 1.56 8.55
CA MET A 72 -6.15 1.95 7.20
C MET A 72 -6.39 0.84 6.19
N THR A 73 -6.11 -0.42 6.54
CA THR A 73 -6.42 -1.56 5.66
C THR A 73 -7.91 -1.67 5.38
N ALA A 74 -8.74 -1.60 6.42
CA ALA A 74 -10.20 -1.65 6.27
C ALA A 74 -10.71 -0.52 5.36
N GLY A 75 -10.22 0.70 5.57
CA GLY A 75 -10.61 1.86 4.78
C GLY A 75 -10.21 1.76 3.31
N TRP A 76 -9.04 1.22 2.99
CA TRP A 76 -8.61 1.05 1.61
C TRP A 76 -9.38 -0.04 0.85
N PHE A 77 -9.71 -1.16 1.49
CA PHE A 77 -10.30 -2.30 0.80
C PHE A 77 -11.82 -2.31 0.79
N LEU A 78 -12.48 -2.03 1.92
CA LEU A 78 -13.94 -2.20 2.03
C LEU A 78 -14.75 -1.25 1.14
N PRO A 79 -14.50 0.07 1.10
CA PRO A 79 -15.35 1.00 0.37
C PRO A 79 -15.31 0.82 -1.14
N SER A 80 -14.17 0.40 -1.71
CA SER A 80 -14.01 0.17 -3.14
C SER A 80 -15.03 -0.85 -3.68
N LEU A 81 -15.39 -1.85 -2.86
CA LEU A 81 -16.34 -2.90 -3.24
C LEU A 81 -17.78 -2.36 -3.42
N PHE A 82 -18.16 -1.35 -2.61
CA PHE A 82 -19.52 -0.79 -2.63
C PHE A 82 -19.68 0.34 -3.67
N VAL A 83 -18.62 1.10 -3.92
CA VAL A 83 -18.67 2.30 -4.78
C VAL A 83 -18.36 1.98 -6.24
N ALA A 84 -17.72 0.84 -6.54
CA ALA A 84 -17.30 0.47 -7.89
C ALA A 84 -18.46 0.49 -8.92
N GLY A 85 -19.63 -0.05 -8.56
CA GLY A 85 -20.81 -0.04 -9.44
C GLY A 85 -21.32 1.36 -9.77
N HIS A 86 -21.34 2.26 -8.78
CA HIS A 86 -21.75 3.64 -8.97
C HIS A 86 -20.77 4.43 -9.85
N THR A 87 -19.48 4.29 -9.58
CA THR A 87 -18.44 5.02 -10.34
C THR A 87 -18.33 4.56 -11.78
N GLN A 88 -18.62 3.29 -12.08
CA GLN A 88 -18.62 2.78 -13.45
C GLN A 88 -19.68 3.45 -14.32
N ALA A 89 -20.84 3.79 -13.77
CA ALA A 89 -21.94 4.42 -14.48
C ALA A 89 -21.71 5.90 -14.84
N LEU A 90 -20.70 6.56 -14.24
CA LEU A 90 -20.44 7.98 -14.45
C LEU A 90 -19.79 8.23 -15.83
N PRO A 91 -20.33 9.16 -16.66
CA PRO A 91 -19.74 9.52 -17.94
C PRO A 91 -18.38 10.25 -17.80
N ARG A 92 -18.28 11.10 -16.79
CA ARG A 92 -17.02 11.78 -16.37
C ARG A 92 -16.78 11.49 -14.90
N LYS A 93 -15.56 11.05 -14.57
CA LYS A 93 -15.19 10.62 -13.22
C LYS A 93 -14.39 11.68 -12.47
N LEU A 94 -13.65 12.52 -13.19
CA LEU A 94 -12.85 13.57 -12.58
C LEU A 94 -13.64 14.55 -11.68
N PRO A 95 -14.83 15.04 -12.07
CA PRO A 95 -15.63 15.91 -11.18
C PRO A 95 -16.04 15.21 -9.89
N PHE A 96 -16.39 13.91 -9.97
CA PHE A 96 -16.68 13.08 -8.79
C PHE A 96 -15.44 12.93 -7.91
N VAL A 97 -14.30 12.58 -8.49
CA VAL A 97 -13.03 12.46 -7.74
C VAL A 97 -12.68 13.80 -7.08
N LEU A 98 -12.70 14.92 -7.79
CA LEU A 98 -12.37 16.25 -7.24
C LEU A 98 -13.30 16.66 -6.08
N ARG A 99 -14.61 16.35 -6.18
CA ARG A 99 -15.58 16.71 -5.14
C ARG A 99 -15.31 15.97 -3.83
N TYR A 100 -15.00 14.70 -3.88
CA TYR A 100 -14.89 13.87 -2.69
C TYR A 100 -13.46 13.70 -2.17
N THR A 101 -12.43 13.84 -3.00
CA THR A 101 -11.04 13.69 -2.58
C THR A 101 -10.58 14.76 -1.57
N ILE A 102 -11.33 15.86 -1.41
CA ILE A 102 -11.11 16.85 -0.33
C ILE A 102 -11.17 16.15 1.02
N TRP A 103 -12.15 15.26 1.23
CA TRP A 103 -12.31 14.50 2.47
C TRP A 103 -11.21 13.47 2.72
N GLU A 104 -10.49 13.04 1.68
CA GLU A 104 -9.29 12.22 1.79
C GLU A 104 -8.07 13.05 2.23
N ARG A 105 -8.00 14.31 1.85
CA ARG A 105 -6.85 15.19 2.09
C ARG A 105 -6.93 15.99 3.38
N LEU A 106 -8.13 16.36 3.81
CA LEU A 106 -8.36 17.11 5.06
C LEU A 106 -7.89 16.39 6.34
N PRO A 107 -7.90 15.07 6.46
CA PRO A 107 -7.48 14.38 7.68
C PRO A 107 -6.09 14.75 8.18
N LEU A 108 -5.10 15.02 7.32
CA LEU A 108 -3.78 15.48 7.79
C LEU A 108 -3.84 16.85 8.45
N LEU A 109 -4.69 17.75 7.96
CA LEU A 109 -4.95 19.03 8.63
C LEU A 109 -5.70 18.80 9.96
N GLY A 110 -6.65 17.85 9.99
CA GLY A 110 -7.32 17.42 11.22
C GLY A 110 -6.36 16.86 12.25
N LEU A 111 -5.39 16.03 11.82
CA LEU A 111 -4.33 15.50 12.69
C LEU A 111 -3.44 16.61 13.25
N ALA A 112 -3.12 17.64 12.46
CA ALA A 112 -2.40 18.81 12.94
C ALA A 112 -3.19 19.56 14.02
N PHE A 113 -4.48 19.78 13.79
CA PHE A 113 -5.37 20.37 14.80
C PHE A 113 -5.38 19.54 16.09
N VAL A 114 -5.52 18.22 16.00
CA VAL A 114 -5.49 17.31 17.15
C VAL A 114 -4.17 17.45 17.92
N ALA A 115 -3.03 17.47 17.21
CA ALA A 115 -1.71 17.57 17.82
C ALA A 115 -1.51 18.91 18.55
N PHE A 116 -1.94 20.05 17.98
CA PHE A 116 -1.74 21.35 18.58
C PHE A 116 -2.70 21.65 19.74
N PHE A 117 -3.96 21.22 19.64
CA PHE A 117 -5.00 21.72 20.56
C PHE A 117 -5.55 20.66 21.51
N LEU A 118 -5.54 19.40 21.13
CA LEU A 118 -6.18 18.32 21.91
C LEU A 118 -5.19 17.36 22.56
N ALA A 119 -4.03 17.15 21.97
CA ALA A 119 -3.06 16.14 22.42
C ALA A 119 -2.67 16.28 23.89
N ALA A 120 -2.43 17.50 24.37
CA ALA A 120 -2.06 17.78 25.76
C ALA A 120 -3.28 17.86 26.71
N ARG A 121 -4.47 18.26 26.19
CA ARG A 121 -5.65 18.54 27.02
C ARG A 121 -6.56 17.34 27.18
N ALA A 122 -6.69 16.53 26.13
CA ALA A 122 -7.61 15.41 26.08
C ALA A 122 -7.00 14.24 25.28
N PRO A 123 -5.95 13.57 25.83
CA PRO A 123 -5.18 12.56 25.07
C PRO A 123 -6.04 11.38 24.60
N ALA A 124 -7.02 10.92 25.38
CA ALA A 124 -7.92 9.85 24.96
C ALA A 124 -8.80 10.25 23.75
N LEU A 125 -9.33 11.49 23.76
CA LEU A 125 -10.07 12.02 22.62
C LEU A 125 -9.14 12.19 21.40
N ALA A 126 -7.92 12.66 21.61
CA ALA A 126 -6.92 12.79 20.54
C ALA A 126 -6.63 11.44 19.87
N GLN A 127 -6.44 10.34 20.64
CA GLN A 127 -6.25 8.98 20.12
C GLN A 127 -7.44 8.54 19.26
N ALA A 128 -8.67 8.73 19.74
CA ALA A 128 -9.89 8.39 19.01
C ALA A 128 -10.01 9.18 17.68
N LEU A 129 -9.73 10.48 17.72
CA LEU A 129 -9.76 11.34 16.55
C LEU A 129 -8.66 10.99 15.54
N VAL A 130 -7.46 10.57 15.98
CA VAL A 130 -6.43 10.05 15.06
C VAL A 130 -6.97 8.87 14.27
N LEU A 131 -7.54 7.87 14.94
CA LEU A 131 -8.10 6.70 14.25
C LEU A 131 -9.26 7.08 13.32
N LEU A 132 -10.13 8.02 13.74
CA LEU A 132 -11.22 8.52 12.92
C LEU A 132 -10.71 9.26 11.66
N MET A 133 -9.69 10.10 11.80
CA MET A 133 -9.07 10.81 10.66
C MET A 133 -8.43 9.82 9.68
N LEU A 134 -7.77 8.79 10.18
CA LEU A 134 -7.17 7.76 9.33
C LEU A 134 -8.25 6.90 8.64
N LEU A 135 -9.32 6.55 9.35
CA LEU A 135 -10.46 5.87 8.76
C LEU A 135 -11.08 6.71 7.63
N LEU A 136 -11.29 8.02 7.86
CA LEU A 136 -11.81 8.94 6.86
C LEU A 136 -10.90 9.03 5.64
N LEU A 137 -9.59 9.24 5.84
CA LEU A 137 -8.59 9.30 4.77
C LEU A 137 -8.66 8.06 3.88
N THR A 138 -8.59 6.89 4.50
CA THR A 138 -8.47 5.64 3.76
C THR A 138 -9.81 5.17 3.19
N THR A 139 -10.93 5.41 3.86
CA THR A 139 -12.29 5.11 3.36
C THR A 139 -12.60 5.90 2.10
N VAL A 140 -12.34 7.20 2.13
CA VAL A 140 -12.55 8.05 0.95
C VAL A 140 -11.57 7.68 -0.16
N GLY A 141 -10.29 7.51 0.15
CA GLY A 141 -9.28 7.08 -0.84
C GLY A 141 -9.62 5.75 -1.49
N GLY A 142 -10.00 4.74 -0.69
CA GLY A 142 -10.43 3.43 -1.19
C GLY A 142 -11.68 3.52 -2.08
N ALA A 143 -12.65 4.36 -1.72
CA ALA A 143 -13.85 4.60 -2.53
C ALA A 143 -13.54 5.29 -3.87
N LEU A 144 -12.57 6.20 -3.90
CA LEU A 144 -12.22 6.98 -5.08
C LEU A 144 -11.23 6.26 -6.00
N MET A 145 -10.45 5.29 -5.50
CA MET A 145 -9.39 4.62 -6.24
C MET A 145 -9.85 4.05 -7.60
N PRO A 146 -11.00 3.36 -7.73
CA PRO A 146 -11.44 2.87 -9.04
C PRO A 146 -11.72 3.98 -10.05
N ALA A 147 -12.34 5.08 -9.60
CA ALA A 147 -12.63 6.24 -10.44
C ALA A 147 -11.35 6.97 -10.86
N TRP A 148 -10.40 7.14 -9.95
CA TRP A 148 -9.10 7.76 -10.23
C TRP A 148 -8.29 6.94 -11.23
N LEU A 149 -8.24 5.61 -11.06
CA LEU A 149 -7.57 4.70 -12.01
C LEU A 149 -8.19 4.76 -13.40
N ASP A 150 -9.51 4.93 -13.50
CA ASP A 150 -10.18 5.08 -14.79
C ASP A 150 -9.85 6.45 -15.45
N VAL A 151 -9.77 7.54 -14.66
CA VAL A 151 -9.28 8.84 -15.16
C VAL A 151 -7.86 8.71 -15.72
N VAL A 152 -6.96 8.03 -15.00
CA VAL A 152 -5.60 7.72 -15.49
C VAL A 152 -5.66 6.90 -16.77
N GLY A 153 -6.50 5.85 -16.80
CA GLY A 153 -6.68 4.96 -17.95
C GLY A 153 -7.16 5.67 -19.22
N ARG A 154 -8.03 6.67 -19.08
CA ARG A 154 -8.54 7.50 -20.20
C ARG A 154 -7.58 8.60 -20.63
N SER A 155 -6.78 9.10 -19.68
CA SER A 155 -5.90 10.27 -19.90
C SER A 155 -4.50 9.90 -20.36
N ILE A 156 -4.07 8.63 -20.13
CA ILE A 156 -2.71 8.17 -20.39
C ILE A 156 -2.73 6.90 -21.23
N PRO A 157 -2.11 6.89 -22.44
CA PRO A 157 -2.00 5.72 -23.30
C PRO A 157 -1.37 4.52 -22.58
N THR A 158 -1.84 3.32 -22.86
CA THR A 158 -1.40 2.06 -22.19
C THR A 158 0.12 1.91 -22.21
N ARG A 159 0.80 2.23 -23.30
CA ARG A 159 2.27 2.16 -23.46
C ARG A 159 3.04 3.09 -22.51
N LEU A 160 2.42 4.19 -22.02
CA LEU A 160 3.05 5.16 -21.13
C LEU A 160 2.69 4.96 -19.67
N ARG A 161 1.65 4.17 -19.34
CA ARG A 161 1.17 4.00 -17.95
C ARG A 161 2.25 3.48 -17.01
N GLY A 162 3.04 2.49 -17.45
CA GLY A 162 4.15 1.97 -16.63
C GLY A 162 5.18 3.06 -16.29
N ARG A 163 5.61 3.85 -17.30
CA ARG A 163 6.56 4.96 -17.11
C ARG A 163 5.95 6.07 -16.23
N PHE A 164 4.68 6.35 -16.40
CA PHE A 164 3.93 7.30 -15.58
C PHE A 164 3.93 6.92 -14.10
N PHE A 165 3.50 5.69 -13.76
CA PHE A 165 3.51 5.23 -12.37
C PHE A 165 4.92 5.17 -11.78
N ALA A 166 5.91 4.75 -12.57
CA ALA A 166 7.31 4.74 -12.15
C ALA A 166 7.80 6.16 -11.82
N ALA A 167 7.58 7.13 -12.71
CA ALA A 167 8.00 8.51 -12.49
C ALA A 167 7.32 9.16 -11.28
N ALA A 168 6.00 8.95 -11.12
CA ALA A 168 5.26 9.45 -9.97
C ALA A 168 5.72 8.79 -8.65
N SER A 169 6.01 7.48 -8.68
CA SER A 169 6.54 6.76 -7.51
C SER A 169 7.95 7.22 -7.14
N VAL A 170 8.81 7.51 -8.13
CA VAL A 170 10.15 8.08 -7.88
C VAL A 170 10.02 9.46 -7.25
N LEU A 171 9.15 10.33 -7.78
CA LEU A 171 8.87 11.64 -7.17
C LEU A 171 8.42 11.50 -5.73
N GLY A 172 7.46 10.59 -5.47
CA GLY A 172 6.97 10.30 -4.13
C GLY A 172 8.05 9.76 -3.19
N SER A 173 8.90 8.84 -3.68
CA SER A 173 9.98 8.25 -2.89
C SER A 173 11.08 9.27 -2.55
N VAL A 174 11.57 10.01 -3.53
CA VAL A 174 12.61 11.03 -3.32
C VAL A 174 12.10 12.16 -2.43
N GLY A 175 10.90 12.67 -2.72
CA GLY A 175 10.26 13.67 -1.89
C GLY A 175 9.92 13.15 -0.48
N GLY A 176 9.54 11.88 -0.36
CA GLY A 176 9.29 11.21 0.92
C GLY A 176 10.55 11.08 1.78
N LEU A 177 11.72 10.81 1.17
CA LEU A 177 13.02 10.88 1.88
C LEU A 177 13.25 12.29 2.44
N GLY A 178 12.99 13.33 1.62
CA GLY A 178 13.01 14.72 2.08
C GLY A 178 12.03 14.98 3.23
N GLY A 179 10.82 14.39 3.15
CA GLY A 179 9.82 14.43 4.23
C GLY A 179 10.31 13.79 5.54
N GLY A 180 11.01 12.66 5.47
CA GLY A 180 11.63 12.02 6.63
C GLY A 180 12.72 12.87 7.27
N LEU A 181 13.60 13.47 6.46
CA LEU A 181 14.62 14.41 6.92
C LEU A 181 14.00 15.66 7.55
N ALA A 182 12.96 16.23 6.92
CA ALA A 182 12.20 17.35 7.48
C ALA A 182 11.56 16.97 8.81
N THR A 183 10.97 15.79 8.93
CA THR A 183 10.42 15.26 10.19
C THR A 183 11.49 15.15 11.28
N THR A 184 12.69 14.66 10.93
CA THR A 184 13.84 14.64 11.87
C THR A 184 14.15 16.05 12.40
N TYR A 185 14.28 17.03 11.52
CA TYR A 185 14.58 18.42 11.89
C TYR A 185 13.47 19.03 12.74
N ILE A 186 12.19 18.85 12.32
CA ILE A 186 11.03 19.39 13.04
C ILE A 186 10.98 18.83 14.46
N LEU A 187 11.08 17.51 14.63
CA LEU A 187 11.00 16.85 15.94
C LEU A 187 12.24 17.07 16.80
N ALA A 188 13.37 17.49 16.22
CA ALA A 188 14.55 17.93 16.97
C ALA A 188 14.42 19.35 17.52
N THR A 189 13.65 20.21 16.83
CA THR A 189 13.56 21.65 17.15
C THR A 189 12.27 22.04 17.83
N VAL A 190 11.17 21.32 17.55
CA VAL A 190 9.84 21.60 18.11
C VAL A 190 9.41 20.47 19.05
N PRO A 191 9.19 20.75 20.35
CA PRO A 191 8.79 19.72 21.32
C PRO A 191 7.46 19.04 20.96
N ALA A 192 7.31 17.77 21.34
CA ALA A 192 6.04 17.06 21.26
C ALA A 192 5.04 17.69 22.27
N PRO A 193 3.72 17.70 21.94
CA PRO A 193 3.08 17.16 20.72
C PRO A 193 3.09 18.13 19.52
N ALA A 194 3.46 19.39 19.71
CA ALA A 194 3.42 20.42 18.66
C ALA A 194 4.29 20.07 17.44
N GLY A 195 5.46 19.44 17.66
CA GLY A 195 6.33 18.98 16.58
C GLY A 195 5.63 18.03 15.60
N TYR A 196 4.81 17.10 16.11
CA TYR A 196 3.96 16.24 15.27
C TYR A 196 2.92 17.05 14.50
N GLY A 197 2.34 18.08 15.14
CA GLY A 197 1.43 19.00 14.49
C GLY A 197 2.05 19.70 13.29
N VAL A 198 3.30 20.15 13.40
CA VAL A 198 4.06 20.76 12.29
C VAL A 198 4.30 19.73 11.17
N CYS A 199 4.65 18.48 11.53
CA CYS A 199 4.78 17.41 10.53
C CYS A 199 3.47 17.20 9.77
N PHE A 200 2.33 17.09 10.46
CA PHE A 200 1.02 16.92 9.82
C PHE A 200 0.62 18.11 8.96
N LEU A 201 0.98 19.35 9.34
CA LEU A 201 0.80 20.53 8.49
C LEU A 201 1.67 20.45 7.22
N GLY A 202 2.91 20.00 7.33
CA GLY A 202 3.75 19.70 6.16
C GLY A 202 3.08 18.71 5.22
N GLY A 203 2.55 17.62 5.77
CA GLY A 203 1.76 16.64 5.01
C GLY A 203 0.52 17.25 4.36
N ALA A 204 -0.25 18.07 5.12
CA ALA A 204 -1.44 18.74 4.62
C ALA A 204 -1.12 19.72 3.46
N LEU A 205 0.03 20.40 3.52
CA LEU A 205 0.50 21.25 2.42
C LEU A 205 0.70 20.43 1.14
N PHE A 206 1.40 19.30 1.22
CA PHE A 206 1.60 18.43 0.06
C PHE A 206 0.29 17.82 -0.43
N MET A 207 -0.68 17.51 0.45
CA MET A 207 -2.03 17.09 0.07
C MET A 207 -2.78 18.19 -0.68
N ALA A 208 -2.64 19.45 -0.27
CA ALA A 208 -3.23 20.59 -0.98
C ALA A 208 -2.60 20.80 -2.36
N LEU A 209 -1.28 20.68 -2.46
CA LEU A 209 -0.56 20.74 -3.75
C LEU A 209 -0.94 19.58 -4.67
N SER A 210 -1.10 18.36 -4.13
CA SER A 210 -1.61 17.19 -4.85
C SER A 210 -3.03 17.47 -5.40
N PHE A 211 -3.92 18.03 -4.59
CA PHE A 211 -5.26 18.43 -5.04
C PHE A 211 -5.19 19.45 -6.19
N ALA A 212 -4.35 20.47 -6.07
CA ALA A 212 -4.17 21.48 -7.12
C ALA A 212 -3.64 20.85 -8.42
N ALA A 213 -2.72 19.90 -8.32
CA ALA A 213 -2.23 19.15 -9.47
C ALA A 213 -3.36 18.31 -10.10
N LEU A 214 -4.13 17.57 -9.31
CA LEU A 214 -5.28 16.79 -9.79
C LEU A 214 -6.32 17.67 -10.49
N ALA A 215 -6.63 18.84 -9.93
CA ALA A 215 -7.58 19.80 -10.51
C ALA A 215 -7.12 20.36 -11.88
N ALA A 216 -5.82 20.29 -12.17
CA ALA A 216 -5.28 20.66 -13.46
C ALA A 216 -5.51 19.60 -14.56
N THR A 217 -5.97 18.40 -14.22
CA THR A 217 -6.23 17.30 -15.18
C THR A 217 -7.39 17.65 -16.11
N ARG A 218 -7.31 17.17 -17.35
CA ARG A 218 -8.40 17.24 -18.32
C ARG A 218 -8.79 15.85 -18.76
N GLU A 219 -9.92 15.36 -18.24
CA GLU A 219 -10.46 14.03 -18.58
C GLU A 219 -11.06 14.07 -20.00
N PRO A 220 -10.62 13.17 -20.91
CA PRO A 220 -11.27 12.99 -22.19
C PRO A 220 -12.69 12.42 -22.02
N PRO A 221 -13.66 12.82 -22.86
CA PRO A 221 -14.99 12.21 -22.85
C PRO A 221 -14.88 10.73 -23.26
N ALA A 222 -15.58 9.87 -22.57
CA ALA A 222 -15.68 8.45 -22.93
C ALA A 222 -17.10 7.95 -22.74
N ALA A 223 -17.50 6.96 -23.56
CA ALA A 223 -18.76 6.26 -23.39
C ALA A 223 -18.73 5.45 -22.07
N PRO A 224 -19.85 5.36 -21.33
CA PRO A 224 -19.92 4.51 -20.15
C PRO A 224 -19.70 3.04 -20.56
N PRO A 225 -18.91 2.26 -19.80
CA PRO A 225 -18.74 0.84 -20.07
C PRO A 225 -20.04 0.06 -19.85
N ALA A 226 -20.24 -1.00 -20.63
CA ALA A 226 -21.36 -1.91 -20.46
C ALA A 226 -21.28 -2.63 -19.11
N GLY A 227 -22.37 -2.61 -18.37
CA GLY A 227 -22.74 -3.30 -17.14
C GLY A 227 -21.65 -3.90 -16.22
N ALA A 228 -21.70 -3.52 -14.94
CA ALA A 228 -20.86 -4.14 -13.91
C ALA A 228 -21.42 -5.52 -13.49
N VAL A 229 -20.55 -6.51 -13.34
CA VAL A 229 -20.92 -7.82 -12.77
C VAL A 229 -21.11 -7.67 -11.25
N PRO A 230 -22.22 -8.14 -10.67
CA PRO A 230 -22.49 -8.02 -9.24
C PRO A 230 -21.43 -8.75 -8.39
N LEU A 231 -20.96 -8.12 -7.32
CA LEU A 231 -19.99 -8.69 -6.36
C LEU A 231 -20.43 -10.06 -5.83
N ALA A 232 -21.74 -10.25 -5.56
CA ALA A 232 -22.30 -11.51 -5.09
C ALA A 232 -22.07 -12.68 -6.06
N ALA A 233 -22.06 -12.42 -7.37
CA ALA A 233 -21.79 -13.44 -8.38
C ALA A 233 -20.32 -13.90 -8.32
N HIS A 234 -19.38 -12.96 -8.10
CA HIS A 234 -17.97 -13.28 -7.92
C HIS A 234 -17.72 -14.11 -6.65
N LEU A 235 -18.33 -13.72 -5.51
CA LEU A 235 -18.14 -14.43 -4.24
C LEU A 235 -18.65 -15.87 -4.25
N ARG A 236 -19.71 -16.17 -5.01
CA ARG A 236 -20.24 -17.54 -5.16
C ARG A 236 -19.29 -18.48 -5.91
N GLN A 237 -18.42 -17.97 -6.77
CA GLN A 237 -17.47 -18.75 -7.56
C GLN A 237 -16.22 -19.12 -6.77
N VAL A 238 -15.91 -18.39 -5.68
CA VAL A 238 -14.69 -18.53 -4.89
C VAL A 238 -14.43 -19.96 -4.38
N PRO A 239 -15.38 -20.68 -3.74
CA PRO A 239 -15.11 -22.03 -3.24
C PRO A 239 -14.79 -23.05 -4.33
N GLY A 240 -15.43 -22.92 -5.50
CA GLY A 240 -15.14 -23.73 -6.69
C GLY A 240 -13.72 -23.49 -7.19
N LEU A 241 -13.39 -22.24 -7.40
CA LEU A 241 -12.06 -21.81 -7.91
C LEU A 241 -10.90 -22.28 -7.02
N LEU A 242 -11.05 -22.18 -5.68
CA LEU A 242 -10.01 -22.63 -4.75
C LEU A 242 -9.83 -24.16 -4.72
N ARG A 243 -10.87 -24.93 -5.08
CA ARG A 243 -10.77 -26.39 -5.20
C ARG A 243 -10.12 -26.80 -6.51
N GLU A 244 -10.38 -26.07 -7.57
CA GLU A 244 -9.86 -26.32 -8.91
C GLU A 244 -8.39 -25.89 -9.04
N GLU A 245 -7.97 -24.84 -8.26
CA GLU A 245 -6.63 -24.23 -8.31
C GLU A 245 -5.90 -24.33 -6.95
N PRO A 246 -5.41 -25.54 -6.56
CA PRO A 246 -4.76 -25.74 -5.27
C PRO A 246 -3.52 -24.85 -5.08
N ASN A 247 -2.80 -24.50 -6.15
CA ASN A 247 -1.62 -23.63 -6.11
C ASN A 247 -1.98 -22.23 -5.64
N LEU A 248 -3.10 -21.67 -6.15
CA LEU A 248 -3.63 -20.39 -5.70
C LEU A 248 -4.07 -20.46 -4.23
N ALA A 249 -4.73 -21.56 -3.82
CA ALA A 249 -5.17 -21.74 -2.44
C ALA A 249 -3.98 -21.75 -1.46
N TRP A 250 -2.90 -22.47 -1.76
CA TRP A 250 -1.67 -22.46 -0.98
C TRP A 250 -1.00 -21.08 -0.95
N PHE A 251 -1.00 -20.38 -2.08
CA PHE A 251 -0.46 -19.02 -2.15
C PHE A 251 -1.24 -18.06 -1.25
N LEU A 252 -2.58 -18.07 -1.30
CA LEU A 252 -3.43 -17.19 -0.49
C LEU A 252 -3.28 -17.51 1.01
N LEU A 253 -3.24 -18.80 1.37
CA LEU A 253 -2.98 -19.21 2.76
C LEU A 253 -1.62 -18.70 3.26
N ALA A 254 -0.56 -18.91 2.48
CA ALA A 254 0.77 -18.43 2.82
C ALA A 254 0.82 -16.90 2.95
N ARG A 255 0.09 -16.16 2.10
CA ARG A 255 -0.02 -14.70 2.17
C ARG A 255 -0.80 -14.23 3.41
N GLY A 256 -1.87 -14.94 3.78
CA GLY A 256 -2.60 -14.69 5.04
C GLY A 256 -1.68 -14.85 6.26
N LEU A 257 -0.93 -15.95 6.31
CA LEU A 257 0.07 -16.19 7.37
C LEU A 257 1.21 -15.17 7.35
N ALA A 258 1.66 -14.73 6.17
CA ALA A 258 2.64 -13.68 6.02
C ALA A 258 2.14 -12.32 6.57
N ALA A 259 0.83 -12.03 6.51
CA ALA A 259 0.25 -10.85 7.15
C ALA A 259 0.40 -10.91 8.68
N PHE A 260 0.21 -12.08 9.30
CA PHE A 260 0.55 -12.29 10.71
C PHE A 260 2.06 -12.23 10.96
N GLY A 261 2.89 -12.71 10.03
CA GLY A 261 4.35 -12.54 10.09
C GLY A 261 4.81 -11.08 10.05
N ALA A 262 4.03 -10.21 9.44
CA ALA A 262 4.30 -8.77 9.34
C ALA A 262 3.61 -7.94 10.44
N MET A 263 2.81 -8.54 11.34
CA MET A 263 1.99 -7.81 12.32
C MET A 263 2.79 -6.95 13.29
N ALA A 264 4.05 -7.30 13.53
CA ALA A 264 4.95 -6.57 14.43
C ALA A 264 5.48 -5.26 13.83
N SER A 265 5.38 -5.06 12.52
CA SER A 265 6.00 -3.91 11.82
C SER A 265 5.47 -2.55 12.29
N GLY A 266 4.21 -2.46 12.70
CA GLY A 266 3.62 -1.24 13.29
C GLY A 266 4.20 -0.86 14.65
N PHE A 267 4.92 -1.77 15.31
CA PHE A 267 5.45 -1.57 16.66
C PHE A 267 6.95 -1.29 16.68
N TYR A 268 7.68 -1.45 15.59
CA TYR A 268 9.14 -1.20 15.56
C TYR A 268 9.51 0.19 16.08
N THR A 269 8.79 1.21 15.65
CA THR A 269 9.03 2.59 16.10
C THR A 269 8.77 2.76 17.60
N VAL A 270 7.63 2.28 18.09
CA VAL A 270 7.27 2.42 19.51
C VAL A 270 8.24 1.63 20.40
N TYR A 271 8.62 0.43 19.96
CA TYR A 271 9.62 -0.38 20.64
C TYR A 271 10.97 0.34 20.70
N ALA A 272 11.45 0.85 19.57
CA ALA A 272 12.72 1.56 19.49
C ALA A 272 12.78 2.78 20.42
N LEU A 273 11.71 3.59 20.43
CA LEU A 273 11.63 4.76 21.30
C LEU A 273 11.62 4.37 22.78
N ARG A 274 10.94 3.29 23.17
CA ARG A 274 10.85 2.87 24.56
C ARG A 274 12.08 2.11 25.04
N ALA A 275 12.61 1.17 24.24
CA ALA A 275 13.71 0.30 24.61
C ALA A 275 15.05 1.06 24.81
N TRP A 276 15.28 2.09 24.01
CA TRP A 276 16.50 2.89 24.07
C TRP A 276 16.28 4.33 24.54
N ALA A 277 15.08 4.67 25.08
CA ALA A 277 14.72 6.04 25.45
C ALA A 277 15.09 7.06 24.34
N ALA A 278 14.85 6.65 23.08
CA ALA A 278 15.30 7.41 21.91
C ALA A 278 14.51 8.73 21.80
N PRO A 279 15.17 9.84 21.46
CA PRO A 279 14.51 11.13 21.30
C PRO A 279 13.55 11.11 20.10
N ALA A 280 12.53 11.98 20.13
CA ALA A 280 11.45 12.00 19.13
C ALA A 280 11.96 12.22 17.68
N TRP A 281 13.06 12.92 17.48
CA TRP A 281 13.63 13.16 16.14
C TRP A 281 14.09 11.88 15.43
N GLU A 282 14.40 10.81 16.16
CA GLU A 282 14.73 9.50 15.57
C GLU A 282 13.57 8.94 14.71
N VAL A 283 12.34 9.35 14.98
CA VAL A 283 11.17 8.95 14.16
C VAL A 283 11.35 9.35 12.69
N GLY A 284 11.91 10.54 12.45
CA GLY A 284 12.22 10.98 11.08
C GLY A 284 13.36 10.16 10.46
N VAL A 285 14.37 9.76 11.26
CA VAL A 285 15.43 8.85 10.81
C VAL A 285 14.85 7.50 10.42
N PHE A 286 13.97 6.93 11.28
CA PHE A 286 13.28 5.65 10.97
C PHE A 286 12.48 5.76 9.66
N THR A 287 11.76 6.86 9.46
CA THR A 287 11.01 7.12 8.22
C THR A 287 11.94 7.17 7.02
N THR A 288 13.06 7.91 7.11
CA THR A 288 14.04 8.05 6.04
C THR A 288 14.68 6.70 5.69
N VAL A 289 15.11 5.94 6.69
CA VAL A 289 15.75 4.62 6.52
C VAL A 289 14.77 3.60 5.92
N LEU A 290 13.51 3.59 6.38
CA LEU A 290 12.45 2.76 5.82
C LEU A 290 12.21 3.08 4.34
N LEU A 291 12.03 4.36 4.00
CA LEU A 291 11.80 4.81 2.62
C LEU A 291 13.02 4.57 1.73
N LEU A 292 14.23 4.66 2.25
CA LEU A 292 15.44 4.28 1.52
C LEU A 292 15.44 2.79 1.20
N GLY A 293 15.17 1.93 2.20
CA GLY A 293 15.04 0.48 2.02
C GLY A 293 13.94 0.13 1.01
N GLN A 294 12.81 0.83 1.06
CA GLN A 294 11.71 0.64 0.11
C GLN A 294 12.10 1.09 -1.30
N THR A 295 12.76 2.24 -1.46
CA THR A 295 13.17 2.77 -2.77
C THR A 295 14.17 1.84 -3.44
N VAL A 296 15.23 1.47 -2.73
CA VAL A 296 16.22 0.50 -3.23
C VAL A 296 15.57 -0.85 -3.48
N GLY A 297 14.71 -1.30 -2.57
CA GLY A 297 13.95 -2.54 -2.70
C GLY A 297 13.07 -2.55 -3.94
N ASN A 298 12.34 -1.47 -4.26
CA ASN A 298 11.51 -1.39 -5.46
C ASN A 298 12.35 -1.59 -6.74
N VAL A 299 13.55 -1.02 -6.82
CA VAL A 299 14.43 -1.16 -7.99
C VAL A 299 14.99 -2.59 -8.09
N VAL A 300 15.58 -3.08 -7.00
CA VAL A 300 16.24 -4.41 -6.97
C VAL A 300 15.21 -5.53 -7.16
N LEU A 301 14.10 -5.47 -6.44
CA LEU A 301 13.05 -6.50 -6.52
C LEU A 301 12.24 -6.40 -7.80
N GLY A 302 12.10 -5.20 -8.41
CA GLY A 302 11.54 -5.05 -9.74
C GLY A 302 12.38 -5.78 -10.78
N TRP A 303 13.69 -5.54 -10.78
CA TRP A 303 14.62 -6.26 -11.65
C TRP A 303 14.60 -7.78 -11.40
N LEU A 304 14.50 -8.21 -10.13
CA LEU A 304 14.38 -9.62 -9.78
C LEU A 304 13.07 -10.24 -10.29
N ALA A 305 11.95 -9.49 -10.19
CA ALA A 305 10.64 -9.92 -10.68
C ALA A 305 10.67 -10.21 -12.18
N ASP A 306 11.27 -9.31 -12.96
CA ASP A 306 11.38 -9.46 -14.42
C ASP A 306 12.18 -10.71 -14.80
N ARG A 307 13.23 -11.07 -14.05
CA ARG A 307 14.12 -12.19 -14.35
C ARG A 307 13.68 -13.51 -13.75
N ALA A 308 13.34 -13.52 -12.48
CA ALA A 308 13.09 -14.72 -11.68
C ALA A 308 11.63 -14.90 -11.26
N GLY A 309 10.76 -13.92 -11.58
CA GLY A 309 9.32 -13.97 -11.33
C GLY A 309 8.86 -13.40 -10.00
N HIS A 310 7.59 -13.09 -9.96
CA HIS A 310 6.97 -12.41 -8.83
C HIS A 310 6.87 -13.29 -7.57
N ARG A 311 6.80 -14.64 -7.73
CA ARG A 311 6.83 -15.56 -6.58
C ARG A 311 8.10 -15.39 -5.75
N LEU A 312 9.27 -15.32 -6.38
CA LEU A 312 10.55 -15.19 -5.67
C LEU A 312 10.63 -13.84 -4.92
N VAL A 313 10.12 -12.79 -5.50
CA VAL A 313 10.04 -11.47 -4.84
C VAL A 313 9.18 -11.51 -3.58
N ILE A 314 8.02 -12.19 -3.62
CA ILE A 314 7.18 -12.38 -2.42
C ILE A 314 7.95 -13.19 -1.35
N ILE A 315 8.64 -14.25 -1.73
CA ILE A 315 9.50 -15.03 -0.82
C ILE A 315 10.56 -14.14 -0.18
N ALA A 316 11.25 -13.32 -0.96
CA ALA A 316 12.26 -12.38 -0.46
C ALA A 316 11.66 -11.34 0.52
N GLY A 317 10.46 -10.82 0.25
CA GLY A 317 9.75 -9.91 1.15
C GLY A 317 9.37 -10.55 2.47
N VAL A 318 8.86 -11.79 2.46
CA VAL A 318 8.54 -12.54 3.68
C VAL A 318 9.81 -12.87 4.46
N ALA A 319 10.88 -13.27 3.78
CA ALA A 319 12.19 -13.51 4.42
C ALA A 319 12.74 -12.23 5.07
N ALA A 320 12.65 -11.08 4.39
CA ALA A 320 13.05 -9.79 4.96
C ALA A 320 12.26 -9.47 6.24
N SER A 321 10.94 -9.75 6.26
CA SER A 321 10.11 -9.58 7.46
C SER A 321 10.55 -10.50 8.61
N VAL A 322 10.83 -11.77 8.33
CA VAL A 322 11.33 -12.72 9.34
C VAL A 322 12.66 -12.24 9.94
N VAL A 323 13.60 -11.86 9.08
CA VAL A 323 14.91 -11.34 9.53
C VAL A 323 14.74 -10.04 10.32
N ALA A 324 13.83 -9.15 9.91
CA ALA A 324 13.53 -7.92 10.64
C ALA A 324 13.01 -8.22 12.05
N ASN A 325 12.08 -9.17 12.22
CA ASN A 325 11.55 -9.57 13.53
C ASN A 325 12.63 -10.22 14.42
N VAL A 326 13.50 -11.07 13.85
CA VAL A 326 14.62 -11.68 14.56
C VAL A 326 15.63 -10.60 15.01
N LEU A 327 15.96 -9.65 14.12
CA LEU A 327 16.82 -8.52 14.49
C LEU A 327 16.17 -7.64 15.56
N ALA A 328 14.85 -7.45 15.51
CA ALA A 328 14.13 -6.69 16.54
C ALA A 328 14.24 -7.33 17.93
N LEU A 329 14.30 -8.67 18.00
CA LEU A 329 14.54 -9.42 19.26
C LEU A 329 15.99 -9.32 19.74
N LEU A 330 16.95 -9.30 18.83
CA LEU A 330 18.37 -9.48 19.14
C LEU A 330 19.20 -8.20 19.10
N ALA A 331 18.65 -7.09 18.60
CA ALA A 331 19.41 -5.85 18.40
C ALA A 331 19.95 -5.30 19.73
N PRO A 332 21.27 -5.14 19.88
CA PRO A 332 21.88 -4.65 21.12
C PRO A 332 21.84 -3.13 21.23
N SER A 333 21.53 -2.41 20.16
CA SER A 333 21.54 -0.95 20.13
C SER A 333 20.56 -0.39 19.10
N LEU A 334 20.18 0.88 19.28
CA LEU A 334 19.33 1.59 18.33
C LEU A 334 19.94 1.63 16.92
N ARG A 335 21.27 1.78 16.81
CA ARG A 335 21.96 1.79 15.50
C ARG A 335 21.80 0.47 14.75
N THR A 336 21.97 -0.66 15.44
CA THR A 336 21.72 -1.98 14.87
C THR A 336 20.27 -2.16 14.51
N PHE A 337 19.35 -1.62 15.31
CA PHE A 337 17.91 -1.68 15.08
C PHE A 337 17.47 -0.92 13.82
N LEU A 338 18.24 0.08 13.33
CA LEU A 338 17.94 0.75 12.06
C LEU A 338 17.86 -0.23 10.88
N ALA A 339 18.60 -1.35 10.92
CA ALA A 339 18.51 -2.40 9.89
C ALA A 339 17.12 -3.03 9.81
N VAL A 340 16.34 -3.03 10.92
CA VAL A 340 14.95 -3.49 10.94
C VAL A 340 14.09 -2.62 10.01
N PHE A 341 14.27 -1.30 10.02
CA PHE A 341 13.54 -0.39 9.13
C PHE A 341 13.94 -0.53 7.67
N VAL A 342 15.23 -0.81 7.37
CA VAL A 342 15.67 -1.13 6.01
C VAL A 342 14.96 -2.38 5.50
N LEU A 343 14.97 -3.47 6.28
CA LEU A 343 14.34 -4.74 5.92
C LEU A 343 12.81 -4.61 5.81
N TYR A 344 12.20 -3.81 6.68
CA TYR A 344 10.78 -3.50 6.57
C TYR A 344 10.50 -2.72 5.26
N GLY A 345 11.35 -1.77 4.88
CA GLY A 345 11.25 -1.10 3.58
C GLY A 345 11.33 -2.09 2.41
N VAL A 346 12.26 -3.05 2.45
CA VAL A 346 12.37 -4.12 1.45
C VAL A 346 11.10 -4.99 1.40
N GLN A 347 10.52 -5.35 2.55
CA GLN A 347 9.25 -6.08 2.61
C GLN A 347 8.11 -5.31 1.95
N VAL A 348 7.99 -3.99 2.22
CA VAL A 348 6.97 -3.13 1.59
C VAL A 348 7.20 -3.06 0.09
N ALA A 349 8.45 -2.93 -0.36
CA ALA A 349 8.80 -2.95 -1.78
C ALA A 349 8.39 -4.27 -2.46
N ALA A 350 8.61 -5.41 -1.82
CA ALA A 350 8.22 -6.72 -2.37
C ALA A 350 6.71 -6.81 -2.59
N ILE A 351 5.91 -6.27 -1.67
CA ILE A 351 4.45 -6.20 -1.80
C ILE A 351 4.08 -5.26 -2.96
N ASN A 352 4.65 -4.06 -3.02
CA ASN A 352 4.35 -3.08 -4.07
C ASN A 352 4.65 -3.61 -5.46
N VAL A 353 5.79 -4.29 -5.63
CA VAL A 353 6.25 -4.83 -6.92
C VAL A 353 5.45 -6.04 -7.36
N SER A 354 5.06 -6.94 -6.44
CA SER A 354 4.68 -8.30 -6.83
C SER A 354 3.27 -8.72 -6.41
N TRP A 355 2.57 -7.98 -5.53
CA TRP A 355 1.25 -8.41 -5.06
C TRP A 355 0.23 -8.53 -6.20
N LEU A 356 0.04 -7.46 -6.96
CA LEU A 356 -0.91 -7.46 -8.08
C LEU A 356 -0.43 -8.34 -9.25
N PRO A 357 0.83 -8.22 -9.73
CA PRO A 357 1.28 -9.04 -10.83
C PRO A 357 1.19 -10.55 -10.60
N VAL A 358 1.53 -11.06 -9.41
CA VAL A 358 1.44 -12.50 -9.13
C VAL A 358 0.00 -13.02 -9.20
N LEU A 359 -0.99 -12.23 -8.79
CA LEU A 359 -2.40 -12.59 -8.93
C LEU A 359 -2.84 -12.64 -10.38
N LEU A 360 -2.29 -11.75 -11.23
CA LEU A 360 -2.55 -11.75 -12.67
C LEU A 360 -1.89 -12.94 -13.37
N GLU A 361 -0.75 -13.45 -12.85
CA GLU A 361 -0.08 -14.65 -13.36
C GLU A 361 -0.87 -15.94 -13.03
N PHE A 362 -1.62 -15.96 -11.92
CA PHE A 362 -2.51 -17.07 -11.59
C PHE A 362 -3.75 -17.13 -12.48
N ALA A 363 -4.18 -16.00 -13.06
CA ALA A 363 -5.40 -15.96 -13.87
C ALA A 363 -5.19 -16.64 -15.24
N PRO A 364 -5.92 -17.72 -15.57
CA PRO A 364 -5.71 -18.48 -16.81
C PRO A 364 -6.09 -17.68 -18.06
N THR A 365 -7.02 -16.71 -17.94
CA THR A 365 -7.44 -15.84 -19.04
C THR A 365 -7.53 -14.38 -18.59
N VAL A 366 -7.50 -13.47 -19.56
CA VAL A 366 -7.58 -12.01 -19.31
C VAL A 366 -8.91 -11.64 -18.64
N GLU A 367 -9.99 -12.31 -19.01
CA GLU A 367 -11.35 -12.07 -18.51
C GLU A 367 -11.50 -12.40 -17.02
N LEU A 368 -10.71 -13.39 -16.53
CA LEU A 368 -10.72 -13.82 -15.13
C LEU A 368 -9.81 -13.01 -14.22
N ARG A 369 -8.93 -12.19 -14.76
CA ARG A 369 -8.00 -11.34 -13.97
C ARG A 369 -8.69 -10.53 -12.88
N PRO A 370 -9.82 -9.84 -13.12
CA PRO A 370 -10.50 -9.10 -12.06
C PRO A 370 -10.98 -10.00 -10.92
N THR A 371 -11.41 -11.22 -11.24
CA THR A 371 -11.86 -12.22 -10.25
C THR A 371 -10.73 -12.66 -9.35
N TYR A 372 -9.55 -12.96 -9.91
CA TYR A 372 -8.36 -13.38 -9.13
C TYR A 372 -7.84 -12.25 -8.24
N VAL A 373 -7.81 -11.02 -8.74
CA VAL A 373 -7.42 -9.84 -7.93
C VAL A 373 -8.42 -9.60 -6.81
N GLY A 374 -9.73 -9.66 -7.11
CA GLY A 374 -10.78 -9.52 -6.11
C GLY A 374 -10.70 -10.59 -5.03
N LEU A 375 -10.48 -11.85 -5.43
CA LEU A 375 -10.29 -12.98 -4.52
C LEU A 375 -9.08 -12.78 -3.62
N GLY A 376 -7.93 -12.40 -4.19
CA GLY A 376 -6.70 -12.17 -3.44
C GLY A 376 -6.87 -11.08 -2.37
N ASN A 377 -7.50 -9.96 -2.72
CA ASN A 377 -7.76 -8.87 -1.78
C ASN A 377 -8.78 -9.27 -0.70
N THR A 378 -9.88 -9.94 -1.08
CA THR A 378 -10.92 -10.38 -0.13
C THR A 378 -10.38 -11.40 0.87
N PHE A 379 -9.55 -12.35 0.43
CA PHE A 379 -8.95 -13.36 1.30
C PHE A 379 -7.91 -12.77 2.26
N LEU A 380 -7.14 -11.79 1.81
CA LEU A 380 -6.10 -11.15 2.63
C LEU A 380 -6.68 -10.15 3.64
N ALA A 381 -7.79 -9.47 3.33
CA ALA A 381 -8.32 -8.38 4.13
C ALA A 381 -8.58 -8.73 5.61
N PRO A 382 -9.20 -9.88 5.97
CA PRO A 382 -9.40 -10.25 7.38
C PRO A 382 -8.08 -10.42 8.14
N ALA A 383 -7.08 -11.07 7.53
CA ALA A 383 -5.77 -11.26 8.14
C ALA A 383 -5.03 -9.93 8.31
N ALA A 384 -5.04 -9.08 7.30
CA ALA A 384 -4.37 -7.78 7.33
C ALA A 384 -5.04 -6.79 8.32
N PHE A 385 -6.34 -6.96 8.58
CA PHE A 385 -7.05 -6.20 9.61
C PHE A 385 -6.79 -6.75 11.02
N ALA A 386 -6.93 -8.07 11.21
CA ALA A 386 -6.86 -8.69 12.53
C ALA A 386 -5.43 -8.76 13.08
N ALA A 387 -4.45 -9.05 12.23
CA ALA A 387 -3.07 -9.29 12.67
C ALA A 387 -2.47 -8.12 13.49
N PRO A 388 -2.53 -6.84 13.04
CA PRO A 388 -1.98 -5.73 13.83
C PRO A 388 -2.72 -5.49 15.16
N LEU A 389 -4.04 -5.73 15.20
CA LEU A 389 -4.82 -5.61 16.44
C LEU A 389 -4.41 -6.67 17.45
N LEU A 390 -4.30 -7.92 17.01
CA LEU A 390 -3.83 -9.03 17.84
C LEU A 390 -2.40 -8.80 18.33
N ALA A 391 -1.54 -8.26 17.46
CA ALA A 391 -0.19 -7.86 17.83
C ALA A 391 -0.18 -6.77 18.91
N GLY A 392 -1.09 -5.79 18.83
CA GLY A 392 -1.24 -4.75 19.85
C GLY A 392 -1.67 -5.31 21.20
N VAL A 393 -2.68 -6.20 21.22
CA VAL A 393 -3.12 -6.90 22.44
C VAL A 393 -1.99 -7.77 23.01
N ALA A 394 -1.24 -8.47 22.16
CA ALA A 394 -0.08 -9.27 22.59
C ALA A 394 1.02 -8.36 23.18
N ALA A 395 1.30 -7.24 22.57
CA ALA A 395 2.28 -6.28 23.07
C ALA A 395 1.89 -5.67 24.43
N ASP A 396 0.58 -5.43 24.66
CA ASP A 396 0.08 -4.92 25.94
C ASP A 396 0.12 -5.98 27.06
N ARG A 397 -0.16 -7.25 26.74
CA ARG A 397 -0.28 -8.33 27.75
C ARG A 397 1.02 -9.10 27.97
N LEU A 398 1.78 -9.35 26.90
CA LEU A 398 2.92 -10.25 26.90
C LEU A 398 4.25 -9.53 26.57
N GLY A 399 4.15 -8.27 26.13
CA GLY A 399 5.29 -7.44 25.72
C GLY A 399 5.72 -7.64 24.28
N PHE A 400 6.59 -6.74 23.83
CA PHE A 400 7.07 -6.70 22.42
C PHE A 400 7.87 -7.94 22.02
N GLY A 401 8.64 -8.54 22.95
CA GLY A 401 9.39 -9.76 22.68
C GLY A 401 8.52 -10.90 22.18
N TRP A 402 7.37 -11.15 22.82
CA TRP A 402 6.40 -12.12 22.38
C TRP A 402 5.79 -11.77 21.02
N THR A 403 5.48 -10.50 20.81
CA THR A 403 4.92 -10.02 19.53
C THR A 403 5.88 -10.30 18.38
N PHE A 404 7.19 -10.00 18.54
CA PHE A 404 8.21 -10.27 17.54
C PHE A 404 8.44 -11.78 17.34
N ALA A 405 8.46 -12.58 18.42
CA ALA A 405 8.62 -14.03 18.33
C ALA A 405 7.46 -14.71 17.60
N VAL A 406 6.22 -14.36 17.91
CA VAL A 406 5.03 -14.90 17.24
C VAL A 406 4.98 -14.45 15.78
N SER A 407 5.31 -13.19 15.49
CA SER A 407 5.44 -12.71 14.11
C SER A 407 6.50 -13.49 13.33
N THR A 408 7.65 -13.77 13.95
CA THR A 408 8.71 -14.60 13.36
C THR A 408 8.19 -15.98 13.02
N LEU A 409 7.47 -16.63 13.95
CA LEU A 409 6.91 -17.97 13.76
C LEU A 409 5.93 -18.01 12.55
N PHE A 410 4.97 -17.09 12.50
CA PHE A 410 4.04 -17.01 11.37
C PHE A 410 4.75 -16.71 10.07
N GLY A 411 5.77 -15.84 10.08
CA GLY A 411 6.61 -15.53 8.91
C GLY A 411 7.38 -16.76 8.41
N LEU A 412 7.96 -17.56 9.32
CA LEU A 412 8.65 -18.82 8.97
C LEU A 412 7.69 -19.86 8.39
N ILE A 413 6.49 -20.02 8.95
CA ILE A 413 5.47 -20.92 8.41
C ILE A 413 5.06 -20.46 7.01
N ALA A 414 4.81 -19.16 6.83
CA ALA A 414 4.48 -18.58 5.53
C ALA A 414 5.60 -18.82 4.51
N LEU A 415 6.85 -18.61 4.91
CA LEU A 415 8.03 -18.83 4.07
C LEU A 415 8.15 -20.30 3.67
N ALA A 416 7.99 -21.23 4.61
CA ALA A 416 8.02 -22.66 4.34
C ALA A 416 6.93 -23.08 3.34
N LEU A 417 5.70 -22.56 3.48
CA LEU A 417 4.61 -22.84 2.54
C LEU A 417 4.89 -22.26 1.15
N LEU A 418 5.39 -21.01 1.06
CA LEU A 418 5.74 -20.38 -0.22
C LEU A 418 6.83 -21.16 -0.95
N VAL A 419 7.79 -21.70 -0.23
CA VAL A 419 8.90 -22.47 -0.82
C VAL A 419 8.45 -23.89 -1.19
N ALA A 420 7.76 -24.60 -0.27
CA ALA A 420 7.49 -26.02 -0.41
C ALA A 420 6.20 -26.34 -1.20
N ARG A 421 5.17 -25.49 -1.15
CA ARG A 421 3.84 -25.80 -1.68
C ARG A 421 3.41 -24.92 -2.84
N VAL A 422 3.87 -23.67 -2.91
CA VAL A 422 3.50 -22.75 -3.99
C VAL A 422 4.46 -22.94 -5.16
N ARG A 423 3.94 -23.27 -6.33
CA ARG A 423 4.68 -23.33 -7.58
C ARG A 423 4.63 -21.98 -8.31
N ASP A 424 5.66 -21.68 -9.11
CA ASP A 424 5.66 -20.47 -9.93
C ASP A 424 4.52 -20.54 -10.97
N PRO A 425 3.55 -19.60 -10.95
CA PRO A 425 2.40 -19.65 -11.86
C PRO A 425 2.79 -19.66 -13.33
N ARG A 426 3.93 -19.05 -13.69
CA ARG A 426 4.44 -19.00 -15.07
C ARG A 426 4.83 -20.38 -15.62
N HIS A 427 5.13 -21.34 -14.75
CA HIS A 427 5.53 -22.69 -15.12
C HIS A 427 4.45 -23.73 -14.79
N ALA A 428 3.33 -23.34 -14.19
CA ALA A 428 2.27 -24.27 -13.77
C ALA A 428 1.49 -24.91 -14.94
N GLY A 429 1.60 -24.35 -16.15
CA GLY A 429 1.00 -24.90 -17.38
C GLY A 429 1.95 -25.72 -18.27
N ALA A 430 3.22 -25.85 -17.90
CA ALA A 430 4.15 -26.69 -18.65
C ALA A 430 3.97 -28.17 -18.22
N PRO A 431 3.81 -29.15 -19.16
CA PRO A 431 3.79 -30.54 -18.79
C PRO A 431 5.12 -30.88 -18.09
N SER A 432 5.02 -31.61 -16.95
CA SER A 432 6.19 -32.15 -16.26
C SER A 432 7.09 -32.88 -17.28
N PRO A 433 8.43 -32.63 -17.30
CA PRO A 433 9.32 -33.40 -18.15
C PRO A 433 9.19 -34.87 -17.77
N PRO A 434 9.29 -35.77 -18.77
CA PRO A 434 9.12 -37.21 -18.61
C PRO A 434 10.12 -37.85 -17.65
#